data_1236010daa3662e96110c98ac10dad3f
#
_entry.id   1236010daa3662e96110c98ac10dad3f
#
_cell.length_a   1.000
_cell.length_b   1.000
_cell.length_c   1.000
_cell.angle_alpha   90.00
_cell.angle_beta   90.00
_cell.angle_gamma   90.00
#
_symmetry.space_group_name_H-M   'P 1'
#
loop_
_entity.id
_entity.type
_entity.pdbx_description
1 polymer ?
#
loop_
_entity_poly.entity_id
_entity_poly.type
_entity_poly.pdbx_seq_one_letter_code
_entity_poly.pdbx_strand_id
1 'polypeptide(L)'
;MAKKRIGILTSGGDCPGLNATIRGVAKACFETMGTDNVQIVGIQNGYYGLINNIAREMDPSEFSGILTQGGTILGTKRQPFKMISSIGEDNIDKVKQMKDTYKKQKLDCLLTLGGNGTHKTANLLSQEGLNVIGLPKTIDNDIYGTDVTFGFHTAVDIATDVIDRLHTTAASHSRILMVEIMGNKAGWLTLYAGIAGGADAIIIPEIPYDINKICEAMQKRADNGHCFSIVAVAEGAYSKEEAKLKKKERAKQRLDAGITTATNTIASQIQKTTGIETRVCVPGHMLRGGSPSAYDRILATRFGVRAAQLIAADKYGVSVAMIKAKIGRAHV
;
A
#
# COMPACT_ATOMS: atom_id res chain seq x y z
N MET A 1 -32.28 -19.88 10.56
CA MET A 1 -31.77 -18.65 11.16
C MET A 1 -31.42 -17.66 10.04
N ALA A 2 -31.43 -16.35 10.28
CA ALA A 2 -31.02 -15.39 9.28
C ALA A 2 -29.50 -15.56 9.02
N LYS A 3 -29.06 -15.44 7.74
CA LYS A 3 -27.66 -15.52 7.37
C LYS A 3 -26.88 -14.37 8.00
N LYS A 4 -25.67 -14.64 8.52
CA LYS A 4 -24.73 -13.59 8.96
C LYS A 4 -24.20 -12.82 7.73
N ARG A 5 -24.47 -11.53 7.66
CA ARG A 5 -24.18 -10.69 6.48
C ARG A 5 -22.90 -9.90 6.71
N ILE A 6 -21.88 -10.19 5.91
CA ILE A 6 -20.52 -9.66 6.06
C ILE A 6 -20.23 -8.74 4.88
N GLY A 7 -20.14 -7.43 5.14
CA GLY A 7 -19.72 -6.44 4.16
C GLY A 7 -18.20 -6.47 3.96
N ILE A 8 -17.75 -6.41 2.72
CA ILE A 8 -16.30 -6.29 2.40
C ILE A 8 -16.11 -5.13 1.44
N LEU A 9 -15.16 -4.25 1.74
CA LEU A 9 -14.71 -3.18 0.85
C LEU A 9 -13.19 -3.12 0.74
N THR A 10 -12.71 -2.66 -0.42
CA THR A 10 -11.31 -2.34 -0.69
C THR A 10 -11.17 -0.84 -0.93
N SER A 11 -10.27 -0.16 -0.23
CA SER A 11 -10.16 1.30 -0.28
C SER A 11 -8.71 1.79 -0.40
N GLY A 12 -8.55 2.91 -1.10
CA GLY A 12 -7.24 3.51 -1.38
C GLY A 12 -6.58 2.93 -2.63
N GLY A 13 -5.25 3.05 -2.77
CA GLY A 13 -4.52 2.41 -3.87
C GLY A 13 -4.64 0.90 -3.80
N ASP A 14 -4.77 0.25 -4.95
CA ASP A 14 -4.75 -1.21 -5.02
C ASP A 14 -3.34 -1.77 -4.81
N CYS A 15 -3.27 -3.07 -4.57
CA CYS A 15 -2.03 -3.83 -4.54
C CYS A 15 -2.31 -5.31 -4.77
N PRO A 16 -1.30 -6.11 -5.14
CA PRO A 16 -1.43 -7.55 -5.19
C PRO A 16 -1.77 -8.14 -3.82
N GLY A 17 -2.72 -9.09 -3.78
CA GLY A 17 -3.17 -9.75 -2.54
C GLY A 17 -4.57 -9.34 -2.04
N LEU A 18 -5.17 -8.27 -2.57
CA LEU A 18 -6.54 -7.88 -2.20
C LEU A 18 -7.54 -9.01 -2.45
N ASN A 19 -7.55 -9.59 -3.65
CA ASN A 19 -8.45 -10.68 -4.00
C ASN A 19 -8.15 -11.96 -3.20
N ALA A 20 -6.88 -12.24 -2.92
CA ALA A 20 -6.48 -13.35 -2.06
C ALA A 20 -7.02 -13.18 -0.63
N THR A 21 -7.02 -11.95 -0.10
CA THR A 21 -7.60 -11.64 1.22
C THR A 21 -9.12 -11.80 1.21
N ILE A 22 -9.82 -11.25 0.20
CA ILE A 22 -11.28 -11.40 0.03
C ILE A 22 -11.65 -12.89 -0.01
N ARG A 23 -10.92 -13.68 -0.81
CA ARG A 23 -11.09 -15.13 -0.88
C ARG A 23 -10.85 -15.80 0.47
N GLY A 24 -9.77 -15.43 1.17
CA GLY A 24 -9.43 -15.98 2.49
C GLY A 24 -10.52 -15.75 3.51
N VAL A 25 -11.09 -14.54 3.56
CA VAL A 25 -12.26 -14.22 4.40
C VAL A 25 -13.46 -15.09 4.05
N ALA A 26 -13.88 -15.10 2.79
CA ALA A 26 -15.08 -15.77 2.36
C ALA A 26 -15.01 -17.28 2.61
N LYS A 27 -13.93 -17.93 2.14
CA LYS A 27 -13.72 -19.37 2.33
C LYS A 27 -13.67 -19.77 3.80
N ALA A 28 -12.95 -19.01 4.63
CA ALA A 28 -12.89 -19.29 6.07
C ALA A 28 -14.22 -19.06 6.78
N CYS A 29 -15.01 -18.05 6.39
CA CYS A 29 -16.36 -17.85 6.93
C CYS A 29 -17.29 -18.99 6.55
N PHE A 30 -17.26 -19.45 5.29
CA PHE A 30 -18.08 -20.59 4.84
C PHE A 30 -17.70 -21.89 5.55
N GLU A 31 -16.39 -22.15 5.75
CA GLU A 31 -15.91 -23.32 6.47
C GLU A 31 -16.30 -23.29 7.96
N THR A 32 -16.14 -22.13 8.62
CA THR A 32 -16.33 -22.03 10.07
C THR A 32 -17.82 -21.95 10.46
N MET A 33 -18.66 -21.28 9.67
CA MET A 33 -20.04 -20.98 10.02
C MET A 33 -21.06 -21.70 9.14
N GLY A 34 -20.63 -22.33 8.05
CA GLY A 34 -21.46 -22.94 7.01
C GLY A 34 -21.88 -21.96 5.92
N THR A 35 -21.81 -22.41 4.66
CA THR A 35 -22.14 -21.59 3.48
C THR A 35 -23.58 -21.07 3.51
N ASP A 36 -24.52 -21.89 4.03
CA ASP A 36 -25.93 -21.50 4.12
C ASP A 36 -26.20 -20.45 5.21
N ASN A 37 -25.28 -20.27 6.15
CA ASN A 37 -25.41 -19.36 7.28
C ASN A 37 -24.68 -18.02 7.08
N VAL A 38 -23.96 -17.84 5.96
CA VAL A 38 -23.16 -16.64 5.66
C VAL A 38 -23.56 -16.05 4.31
N GLN A 39 -23.66 -14.73 4.27
CA GLN A 39 -23.79 -13.96 3.03
C GLN A 39 -22.69 -12.91 2.97
N ILE A 40 -21.81 -13.02 1.99
CA ILE A 40 -20.82 -11.97 1.70
C ILE A 40 -21.49 -10.89 0.84
N VAL A 41 -21.31 -9.63 1.25
CA VAL A 41 -21.81 -8.44 0.54
C VAL A 41 -20.60 -7.63 0.07
N GLY A 42 -20.37 -7.62 -1.22
CA GLY A 42 -19.30 -6.83 -1.84
C GLY A 42 -19.70 -5.36 -2.01
N ILE A 43 -19.00 -4.45 -1.34
CA ILE A 43 -19.22 -3.01 -1.46
C ILE A 43 -18.29 -2.49 -2.55
N GLN A 44 -18.85 -2.00 -3.64
CA GLN A 44 -18.12 -1.57 -4.82
C GLN A 44 -17.41 -0.23 -4.60
N ASN A 45 -16.18 -0.08 -5.12
CA ASN A 45 -15.44 1.18 -5.08
C ASN A 45 -15.17 1.73 -3.66
N GLY A 46 -15.02 0.83 -2.67
CA GLY A 46 -14.61 1.19 -1.31
C GLY A 46 -15.63 2.05 -0.56
N TYR A 47 -15.15 3.03 0.21
CA TYR A 47 -16.03 3.93 0.97
C TYR A 47 -16.98 4.74 0.08
N TYR A 48 -16.62 5.00 -1.18
CA TYR A 48 -17.55 5.62 -2.12
C TYR A 48 -18.82 4.79 -2.28
N GLY A 49 -18.68 3.49 -2.43
CA GLY A 49 -19.82 2.58 -2.52
C GLY A 49 -20.60 2.47 -1.21
N LEU A 50 -19.93 2.50 -0.07
CA LEU A 50 -20.59 2.50 1.23
C LEU A 50 -21.41 3.80 1.47
N ILE A 51 -20.90 4.95 1.03
CA ILE A 51 -21.61 6.24 1.08
C ILE A 51 -22.85 6.20 0.16
N ASN A 52 -22.72 5.67 -1.05
CA ASN A 52 -23.75 5.73 -2.08
C ASN A 52 -24.63 4.46 -2.19
N ASN A 53 -24.50 3.54 -1.22
CA ASN A 53 -25.22 2.26 -1.19
C ASN A 53 -25.03 1.44 -2.49
N ILE A 54 -23.79 1.36 -2.99
CA ILE A 54 -23.41 0.52 -4.14
C ILE A 54 -22.83 -0.78 -3.60
N ALA A 55 -23.69 -1.74 -3.37
CA ALA A 55 -23.31 -3.03 -2.82
C ALA A 55 -24.12 -4.15 -3.49
N ARG A 56 -23.55 -5.35 -3.52
CA ARG A 56 -24.22 -6.55 -4.04
C ARG A 56 -23.89 -7.77 -3.21
N GLU A 57 -24.81 -8.70 -3.14
CA GLU A 57 -24.53 -10.05 -2.64
C GLU A 57 -23.58 -10.76 -3.60
N MET A 58 -22.66 -11.51 -3.03
CA MET A 58 -21.69 -12.29 -3.80
C MET A 58 -21.99 -13.77 -3.68
N ASP A 59 -21.95 -14.46 -4.83
CA ASP A 59 -22.11 -15.91 -4.87
C ASP A 59 -20.83 -16.60 -4.39
N PRO A 60 -20.91 -17.72 -3.65
CA PRO A 60 -19.74 -18.48 -3.20
C PRO A 60 -18.78 -18.89 -4.32
N SER A 61 -19.25 -19.09 -5.55
CA SER A 61 -18.41 -19.42 -6.71
C SER A 61 -17.49 -18.29 -7.14
N GLU A 62 -17.85 -17.03 -6.89
CA GLU A 62 -17.04 -15.85 -7.25
C GLU A 62 -15.71 -15.79 -6.49
N PHE A 63 -15.56 -16.50 -5.39
CA PHE A 63 -14.33 -16.59 -4.64
C PHE A 63 -13.37 -17.69 -5.16
N SER A 64 -13.76 -18.38 -6.21
CA SER A 64 -12.93 -19.35 -6.91
C SER A 64 -12.07 -18.64 -7.96
N GLY A 65 -10.81 -19.08 -8.14
CA GLY A 65 -9.90 -18.54 -9.17
C GLY A 65 -9.26 -17.17 -8.87
N ILE A 66 -9.72 -16.43 -7.85
CA ILE A 66 -9.23 -15.07 -7.59
C ILE A 66 -7.94 -14.99 -6.73
N LEU A 67 -7.41 -16.11 -6.26
CA LEU A 67 -6.19 -16.15 -5.41
C LEU A 67 -4.99 -15.49 -6.08
N THR A 68 -4.83 -15.71 -7.37
CA THR A 68 -3.70 -15.23 -8.18
C THR A 68 -3.99 -13.96 -8.95
N GLN A 69 -5.22 -13.46 -8.85
CA GLN A 69 -5.65 -12.27 -9.58
C GLN A 69 -5.20 -11.00 -8.85
N GLY A 70 -4.46 -10.13 -9.54
CA GLY A 70 -4.09 -8.79 -9.07
C GLY A 70 -5.27 -7.82 -9.06
N GLY A 71 -5.03 -6.61 -8.55
CA GLY A 71 -6.06 -5.61 -8.39
C GLY A 71 -7.14 -6.02 -7.39
N THR A 72 -8.38 -5.58 -7.59
CA THR A 72 -9.52 -5.90 -6.73
C THR A 72 -10.80 -6.10 -7.53
N ILE A 73 -11.49 -7.24 -7.29
CA ILE A 73 -12.80 -7.55 -7.90
C ILE A 73 -13.93 -6.61 -7.43
N LEU A 74 -13.71 -5.87 -6.32
CA LEU A 74 -14.68 -4.91 -5.79
C LEU A 74 -14.45 -3.49 -6.29
N GLY A 75 -13.35 -3.25 -7.02
CA GLY A 75 -12.94 -1.91 -7.39
C GLY A 75 -12.53 -1.07 -6.18
N THR A 76 -11.89 0.05 -6.43
CA THR A 76 -11.48 1.00 -5.38
C THR A 76 -11.62 2.43 -5.87
N LYS A 77 -12.03 3.33 -4.97
CA LYS A 77 -12.08 4.77 -5.22
C LYS A 77 -11.50 5.51 -4.03
N ARG A 78 -10.62 6.46 -4.30
CA ARG A 78 -9.95 7.21 -3.24
C ARG A 78 -10.93 8.17 -2.57
N GLN A 79 -11.12 8.00 -1.26
CA GLN A 79 -11.90 8.88 -0.40
C GLN A 79 -11.01 9.32 0.77
N PRO A 80 -10.44 10.54 0.76
CA PRO A 80 -9.60 11.03 1.83
C PRO A 80 -10.36 11.11 3.15
N PHE A 81 -9.74 10.67 4.26
CA PHE A 81 -10.36 10.69 5.59
C PHE A 81 -10.92 12.08 5.97
N LYS A 82 -10.20 13.16 5.66
CA LYS A 82 -10.67 14.52 5.93
C LYS A 82 -11.99 14.87 5.25
N MET A 83 -12.23 14.32 4.05
CA MET A 83 -13.49 14.53 3.31
C MET A 83 -14.62 13.63 3.82
N ILE A 84 -14.30 12.59 4.57
CA ILE A 84 -15.29 11.71 5.20
C ILE A 84 -15.70 12.25 6.57
N SER A 85 -14.73 12.69 7.37
CA SER A 85 -14.94 13.13 8.76
C SER A 85 -15.49 14.55 8.89
N SER A 86 -15.71 15.26 7.81
CA SER A 86 -16.27 16.61 7.80
C SER A 86 -17.43 16.72 6.79
N ILE A 87 -18.44 17.47 7.15
CA ILE A 87 -19.49 17.89 6.20
C ILE A 87 -18.86 18.95 5.32
N GLY A 88 -18.79 18.69 4.02
CA GLY A 88 -18.23 19.59 3.02
C GLY A 88 -19.27 20.60 2.48
N GLU A 89 -18.90 21.32 1.42
CA GLU A 89 -19.78 22.26 0.70
C GLU A 89 -21.02 21.57 0.10
N ASP A 90 -20.92 20.24 -0.12
CA ASP A 90 -22.03 19.38 -0.56
C ASP A 90 -23.10 19.17 0.52
N ASN A 91 -22.88 19.65 1.75
CA ASN A 91 -23.74 19.50 2.93
C ASN A 91 -24.13 18.05 3.23
N ILE A 92 -23.30 17.08 2.83
CA ILE A 92 -23.52 15.64 2.97
C ILE A 92 -22.81 15.12 4.22
N ASP A 93 -23.57 14.54 5.15
CA ASP A 93 -23.02 13.71 6.23
C ASP A 93 -22.70 12.31 5.72
N LYS A 94 -21.45 12.13 5.30
CA LYS A 94 -20.98 10.86 4.73
C LYS A 94 -20.95 9.73 5.77
N VAL A 95 -20.72 10.06 7.04
CA VAL A 95 -20.73 9.08 8.13
C VAL A 95 -22.15 8.53 8.32
N LYS A 96 -23.14 9.42 8.34
CA LYS A 96 -24.55 9.03 8.40
C LYS A 96 -24.94 8.15 7.20
N GLN A 97 -24.56 8.55 5.97
CA GLN A 97 -24.84 7.74 4.77
C GLN A 97 -24.24 6.34 4.85
N MET A 98 -22.99 6.21 5.34
CA MET A 98 -22.36 4.91 5.53
C MET A 98 -23.10 4.06 6.56
N LYS A 99 -23.57 4.65 7.66
CA LYS A 99 -24.39 3.98 8.68
C LYS A 99 -25.75 3.55 8.11
N ASP A 100 -26.37 4.39 7.29
CA ASP A 100 -27.65 4.08 6.64
C ASP A 100 -27.47 2.92 5.64
N THR A 101 -26.39 2.90 4.86
CA THR A 101 -26.06 1.78 3.97
C THR A 101 -25.81 0.49 4.76
N TYR A 102 -25.04 0.56 5.85
CA TYR A 102 -24.80 -0.60 6.72
C TYR A 102 -26.10 -1.22 7.20
N LYS A 103 -27.06 -0.39 7.69
CA LYS A 103 -28.38 -0.82 8.12
C LYS A 103 -29.23 -1.35 6.96
N LYS A 104 -29.26 -0.63 5.83
CA LYS A 104 -30.05 -1.00 4.65
C LYS A 104 -29.61 -2.35 4.06
N GLN A 105 -28.29 -2.59 4.03
CA GLN A 105 -27.72 -3.87 3.60
C GLN A 105 -27.81 -4.95 4.69
N LYS A 106 -28.34 -4.63 5.87
CA LYS A 106 -28.47 -5.52 7.04
C LYS A 106 -27.14 -6.19 7.38
N LEU A 107 -26.03 -5.41 7.37
CA LEU A 107 -24.73 -5.96 7.67
C LEU A 107 -24.58 -6.23 9.17
N ASP A 108 -24.04 -7.40 9.52
CA ASP A 108 -23.65 -7.74 10.89
C ASP A 108 -22.24 -7.23 11.21
N CYS A 109 -21.38 -7.14 10.18
CA CYS A 109 -20.06 -6.53 10.28
C CYS A 109 -19.55 -6.03 8.93
N LEU A 110 -18.53 -5.17 8.98
CA LEU A 110 -17.85 -4.59 7.82
C LEU A 110 -16.35 -4.88 7.89
N LEU A 111 -15.81 -5.46 6.83
CA LEU A 111 -14.38 -5.63 6.64
C LEU A 111 -13.85 -4.53 5.71
N THR A 112 -12.79 -3.85 6.15
CA THR A 112 -12.17 -2.76 5.39
C THR A 112 -10.72 -3.10 5.07
N LEU A 113 -10.43 -3.30 3.78
CA LEU A 113 -9.09 -3.60 3.29
C LEU A 113 -8.44 -2.31 2.78
N GLY A 114 -7.41 -1.82 3.47
CA GLY A 114 -6.79 -0.58 3.04
C GLY A 114 -5.60 -0.11 3.85
N GLY A 115 -5.08 1.07 3.49
CA GLY A 115 -3.97 1.74 4.16
C GLY A 115 -4.40 2.61 5.34
N ASN A 116 -3.50 3.46 5.83
CA ASN A 116 -3.71 4.34 7.00
C ASN A 116 -5.01 5.15 6.95
N GLY A 117 -5.35 5.73 5.79
CA GLY A 117 -6.60 6.49 5.64
C GLY A 117 -7.85 5.62 5.81
N THR A 118 -7.79 4.39 5.32
CA THR A 118 -8.87 3.41 5.46
C THR A 118 -9.06 2.99 6.91
N HIS A 119 -7.97 2.73 7.63
CA HIS A 119 -8.03 2.39 9.06
C HIS A 119 -8.57 3.52 9.92
N LYS A 120 -8.23 4.78 9.63
CA LYS A 120 -8.82 5.96 10.31
C LYS A 120 -10.33 6.02 10.13
N THR A 121 -10.82 5.75 8.91
CA THR A 121 -12.26 5.71 8.66
C THR A 121 -12.91 4.49 9.33
N ALA A 122 -12.25 3.34 9.33
CA ALA A 122 -12.72 2.13 10.03
C ALA A 122 -12.88 2.38 11.54
N ASN A 123 -11.88 3.04 12.16
CA ASN A 123 -11.95 3.42 13.57
C ASN A 123 -13.11 4.40 13.84
N LEU A 124 -13.29 5.43 13.00
CA LEU A 124 -14.42 6.35 13.11
C LEU A 124 -15.76 5.59 13.07
N LEU A 125 -15.95 4.68 12.11
CA LEU A 125 -17.18 3.89 12.02
C LEU A 125 -17.38 2.96 13.22
N SER A 126 -16.29 2.42 13.78
CA SER A 126 -16.34 1.62 15.00
C SER A 126 -16.77 2.46 16.20
N GLN A 127 -16.26 3.68 16.35
CA GLN A 127 -16.68 4.64 17.38
C GLN A 127 -18.15 5.06 17.22
N GLU A 128 -18.65 5.07 15.98
CA GLU A 128 -20.06 5.30 15.65
C GLU A 128 -20.98 4.07 15.85
N GLY A 129 -20.45 3.01 16.44
CA GLY A 129 -21.20 1.82 16.86
C GLY A 129 -21.33 0.74 15.80
N LEU A 130 -20.57 0.77 14.68
CA LEU A 130 -20.56 -0.30 13.69
C LEU A 130 -19.54 -1.38 14.05
N ASN A 131 -19.87 -2.62 13.76
CA ASN A 131 -18.94 -3.75 13.84
C ASN A 131 -17.98 -3.73 12.68
N VAL A 132 -16.74 -3.29 12.89
CA VAL A 132 -15.73 -3.13 11.83
C VAL A 132 -14.47 -3.92 12.17
N ILE A 133 -13.86 -4.55 11.16
CA ILE A 133 -12.53 -5.17 11.24
C ILE A 133 -11.67 -4.60 10.11
N GLY A 134 -10.50 -4.07 10.45
CA GLY A 134 -9.51 -3.61 9.48
C GLY A 134 -8.55 -4.70 9.03
N LEU A 135 -8.14 -4.68 7.75
CA LEU A 135 -7.08 -5.55 7.22
C LEU A 135 -6.01 -4.66 6.55
N PRO A 136 -4.74 -4.78 6.98
CA PRO A 136 -3.68 -3.85 6.58
C PRO A 136 -3.19 -4.15 5.17
N LYS A 137 -3.56 -3.30 4.22
CA LYS A 137 -3.26 -3.36 2.81
C LYS A 137 -2.50 -2.11 2.36
N THR A 138 -1.25 -2.28 1.99
CA THR A 138 -0.45 -1.26 1.29
C THR A 138 0.87 -1.87 0.80
N ILE A 139 1.43 -1.34 -0.29
CA ILE A 139 2.80 -1.65 -0.71
C ILE A 139 3.85 -0.87 0.09
N ASP A 140 3.46 0.17 0.82
CA ASP A 140 4.36 1.09 1.51
C ASP A 140 4.86 0.53 2.86
N ASN A 141 4.22 -0.52 3.39
CA ASN A 141 4.48 -1.14 4.71
C ASN A 141 4.52 -0.12 5.86
N ASP A 142 3.64 0.89 5.82
CA ASP A 142 3.64 2.04 6.70
C ASP A 142 2.51 2.06 7.75
N ILE A 143 1.82 0.92 7.97
CA ILE A 143 0.73 0.83 8.94
C ILE A 143 1.31 0.47 10.31
N TYR A 144 1.08 1.34 11.29
CA TYR A 144 1.49 1.11 12.66
C TYR A 144 0.76 -0.10 13.27
N GLY A 145 1.50 -0.90 14.07
CA GLY A 145 0.94 -2.04 14.79
C GLY A 145 0.93 -3.36 14.02
N THR A 146 1.50 -3.40 12.82
CA THR A 146 1.76 -4.63 12.08
C THR A 146 3.18 -4.61 11.51
N ASP A 147 3.89 -5.74 11.55
CA ASP A 147 5.25 -5.85 11.00
C ASP A 147 5.23 -5.85 9.46
N VAL A 148 4.14 -6.33 8.86
CA VAL A 148 4.02 -6.44 7.40
C VAL A 148 2.58 -6.22 6.95
N THR A 149 2.45 -5.61 5.76
CA THR A 149 1.19 -5.43 5.05
C THR A 149 1.20 -6.26 3.77
N PHE A 150 0.05 -6.84 3.39
CA PHE A 150 0.01 -7.60 2.13
C PHE A 150 0.06 -6.64 0.93
N GLY A 151 0.77 -7.09 -0.11
CA GLY A 151 1.14 -6.32 -1.29
C GLY A 151 2.57 -5.76 -1.24
N PHE A 152 3.16 -5.65 -0.06
CA PHE A 152 4.52 -5.14 0.12
C PHE A 152 5.58 -6.04 -0.52
N HIS A 153 5.56 -7.35 -0.22
CA HIS A 153 6.57 -8.27 -0.74
C HIS A 153 6.49 -8.44 -2.26
N THR A 154 5.30 -8.46 -2.82
CA THR A 154 5.15 -8.47 -4.29
C THR A 154 5.74 -7.20 -4.92
N ALA A 155 5.53 -6.04 -4.31
CA ALA A 155 6.11 -4.80 -4.78
C ALA A 155 7.65 -4.79 -4.63
N VAL A 156 8.20 -5.40 -3.57
CA VAL A 156 9.66 -5.62 -3.41
C VAL A 156 10.19 -6.49 -4.54
N ASP A 157 9.53 -7.61 -4.84
CA ASP A 157 9.95 -8.54 -5.91
C ASP A 157 9.97 -7.81 -7.27
N ILE A 158 8.93 -7.03 -7.59
CA ILE A 158 8.85 -6.25 -8.83
C ILE A 158 9.95 -5.18 -8.89
N ALA A 159 10.17 -4.43 -7.80
CA ALA A 159 11.19 -3.40 -7.75
C ALA A 159 12.61 -4.00 -7.85
N THR A 160 12.83 -5.18 -7.27
CA THR A 160 14.09 -5.93 -7.37
C THR A 160 14.33 -6.38 -8.81
N ASP A 161 13.33 -6.95 -9.51
CA ASP A 161 13.44 -7.33 -10.94
C ASP A 161 13.79 -6.12 -11.82
N VAL A 162 13.23 -4.93 -11.52
CA VAL A 162 13.62 -3.70 -12.22
C VAL A 162 15.08 -3.36 -11.99
N ILE A 163 15.57 -3.42 -10.74
CA ILE A 163 16.96 -3.14 -10.39
C ILE A 163 17.90 -4.15 -11.09
N ASP A 164 17.58 -5.43 -11.06
CA ASP A 164 18.37 -6.50 -11.71
C ASP A 164 18.53 -6.25 -13.22
N ARG A 165 17.46 -5.82 -13.88
CA ARG A 165 17.50 -5.45 -15.30
C ARG A 165 18.37 -4.22 -15.56
N LEU A 166 18.39 -3.25 -14.62
CA LEU A 166 19.21 -2.05 -14.74
C LEU A 166 20.69 -2.35 -14.62
N HIS A 167 21.13 -3.34 -13.85
CA HIS A 167 22.53 -3.73 -13.72
C HIS A 167 23.17 -4.02 -15.08
N THR A 168 22.54 -4.81 -15.93
CA THR A 168 23.09 -5.25 -17.21
C THR A 168 23.25 -4.08 -18.18
N THR A 169 22.29 -3.18 -18.26
CA THR A 169 22.37 -2.00 -19.12
C THR A 169 23.31 -0.93 -18.56
N ALA A 170 23.36 -0.77 -17.23
CA ALA A 170 24.31 0.14 -16.57
C ALA A 170 25.75 -0.27 -16.87
N ALA A 171 26.06 -1.55 -16.74
CA ALA A 171 27.38 -2.11 -17.06
C ALA A 171 27.76 -1.92 -18.55
N SER A 172 26.82 -2.17 -19.46
CA SER A 172 27.06 -2.05 -20.91
C SER A 172 27.40 -0.63 -21.35
N HIS A 173 26.90 0.38 -20.63
CA HIS A 173 27.04 1.79 -21.00
C HIS A 173 27.92 2.59 -20.05
N SER A 174 28.49 1.99 -19.01
CA SER A 174 29.28 2.67 -17.98
C SER A 174 28.58 3.89 -17.39
N ARG A 175 27.28 3.69 -16.97
CA ARG A 175 26.39 4.75 -16.51
C ARG A 175 26.04 4.61 -15.03
N ILE A 176 25.56 5.70 -14.43
CA ILE A 176 24.80 5.65 -13.19
C ILE A 176 23.33 5.54 -13.57
N LEU A 177 22.67 4.44 -13.14
CA LEU A 177 21.23 4.28 -13.29
C LEU A 177 20.54 4.46 -11.94
N MET A 178 19.57 5.35 -11.91
CA MET A 178 18.75 5.61 -10.73
C MET A 178 17.36 5.02 -10.94
N VAL A 179 16.84 4.35 -9.93
CA VAL A 179 15.46 3.84 -9.94
C VAL A 179 14.65 4.55 -8.87
N GLU A 180 13.54 5.19 -9.29
CA GLU A 180 12.59 5.79 -8.37
C GLU A 180 11.57 4.77 -7.93
N ILE A 181 11.47 4.53 -6.63
CA ILE A 181 10.60 3.51 -6.05
C ILE A 181 9.50 4.18 -5.24
N MET A 182 8.25 3.74 -5.44
CA MET A 182 7.09 4.18 -4.65
C MET A 182 7.28 3.85 -3.16
N GLY A 183 6.48 4.44 -2.31
CA GLY A 183 6.51 4.25 -0.86
C GLY A 183 5.93 5.46 -0.12
N ASN A 184 5.46 6.46 -0.85
CA ASN A 184 4.88 7.71 -0.34
C ASN A 184 5.83 8.41 0.65
N LYS A 185 5.71 8.18 1.95
CA LYS A 185 6.53 8.80 3.00
C LYS A 185 7.45 7.83 3.71
N ALA A 186 7.36 6.55 3.38
CA ALA A 186 8.14 5.48 3.96
C ALA A 186 9.14 4.92 2.95
N GLY A 187 10.34 4.67 3.39
CA GLY A 187 11.42 4.13 2.58
C GLY A 187 11.52 2.61 2.57
N TRP A 188 10.61 1.90 3.23
CA TRP A 188 10.69 0.45 3.38
C TRP A 188 10.82 -0.30 2.05
N LEU A 189 9.97 0.06 1.08
CA LEU A 189 9.99 -0.59 -0.23
C LEU A 189 11.31 -0.37 -0.95
N THR A 190 11.80 0.87 -0.94
CA THR A 190 13.09 1.25 -1.53
C THR A 190 14.27 0.56 -0.83
N LEU A 191 14.23 0.50 0.50
CA LEU A 191 15.28 -0.15 1.29
C LEU A 191 15.38 -1.65 0.97
N TYR A 192 14.25 -2.34 1.00
CA TYR A 192 14.23 -3.79 0.76
C TYR A 192 14.63 -4.12 -0.69
N ALA A 193 14.04 -3.43 -1.66
CA ALA A 193 14.38 -3.66 -3.07
C ALA A 193 15.82 -3.25 -3.39
N GLY A 194 16.30 -2.15 -2.83
CA GLY A 194 17.69 -1.69 -3.02
C GLY A 194 18.71 -2.66 -2.44
N ILE A 195 18.45 -3.22 -1.25
CA ILE A 195 19.32 -4.25 -0.66
C ILE A 195 19.27 -5.54 -1.50
N ALA A 196 18.06 -6.01 -1.82
CA ALA A 196 17.88 -7.25 -2.57
C ALA A 196 18.45 -7.18 -3.98
N GLY A 197 18.31 -6.04 -4.67
CA GLY A 197 18.84 -5.78 -6.01
C GLY A 197 20.29 -5.28 -6.04
N GLY A 198 20.99 -5.17 -4.89
CA GLY A 198 22.39 -4.78 -4.84
C GLY A 198 22.64 -3.33 -5.28
N ALA A 199 21.76 -2.39 -4.94
CA ALA A 199 21.96 -0.98 -5.21
C ALA A 199 23.18 -0.43 -4.44
N ASP A 200 24.01 0.37 -5.11
CA ASP A 200 25.23 0.94 -4.56
C ASP A 200 24.97 2.12 -3.58
N ALA A 201 23.80 2.75 -3.73
CA ALA A 201 23.28 3.72 -2.79
C ALA A 201 21.76 3.60 -2.69
N ILE A 202 21.22 3.79 -1.47
CA ILE A 202 19.79 3.74 -1.20
C ILE A 202 19.41 5.04 -0.48
N ILE A 203 18.47 5.78 -1.06
CA ILE A 203 18.04 7.10 -0.56
C ILE A 203 16.57 7.00 -0.11
N ILE A 204 16.35 7.17 1.19
CA ILE A 204 15.04 7.01 1.82
C ILE A 204 14.60 8.28 2.56
N PRO A 205 13.30 8.54 2.73
CA PRO A 205 12.82 9.77 3.38
C PRO A 205 13.12 9.83 4.88
N GLU A 206 13.39 8.70 5.53
CA GLU A 206 13.74 8.63 6.96
C GLU A 206 15.12 9.25 7.24
N ILE A 207 15.99 9.30 6.23
CA ILE A 207 17.33 9.87 6.31
C ILE A 207 17.48 10.94 5.22
N PRO A 208 17.32 12.24 5.55
CA PRO A 208 17.50 13.33 4.59
C PRO A 208 18.89 13.26 3.94
N TYR A 209 18.92 13.21 2.60
CA TYR A 209 20.15 13.00 1.87
C TYR A 209 21.03 14.27 1.82
N ASP A 210 22.35 14.05 1.71
CA ASP A 210 23.36 15.03 1.41
C ASP A 210 23.90 14.76 0.00
N ILE A 211 23.62 15.64 -0.93
CA ILE A 211 23.98 15.44 -2.34
C ILE A 211 25.49 15.34 -2.54
N ASN A 212 26.27 16.10 -1.77
CA ASN A 212 27.73 16.06 -1.90
C ASN A 212 28.27 14.68 -1.53
N LYS A 213 27.76 14.08 -0.44
CA LYS A 213 28.14 12.72 -0.03
C LYS A 213 27.75 11.65 -1.06
N ILE A 214 26.62 11.83 -1.74
CA ILE A 214 26.20 10.92 -2.81
C ILE A 214 27.16 11.06 -4.00
N CYS A 215 27.47 12.29 -4.43
CA CYS A 215 28.42 12.54 -5.51
C CYS A 215 29.82 12.00 -5.19
N GLU A 216 30.32 12.22 -3.97
CA GLU A 216 31.60 11.68 -3.50
C GLU A 216 31.60 10.14 -3.53
N ALA A 217 30.53 9.49 -3.10
CA ALA A 217 30.42 8.04 -3.14
C ALA A 217 30.45 7.50 -4.58
N MET A 218 29.70 8.13 -5.50
CA MET A 218 29.70 7.74 -6.91
C MET A 218 31.04 7.95 -7.56
N GLN A 219 31.70 9.09 -7.30
CA GLN A 219 33.05 9.38 -7.83
C GLN A 219 34.08 8.38 -7.31
N LYS A 220 34.11 8.13 -5.99
CA LYS A 220 35.00 7.13 -5.38
C LYS A 220 34.86 5.75 -6.00
N ARG A 221 33.62 5.34 -6.32
CA ARG A 221 33.40 4.06 -7.01
C ARG A 221 34.01 4.03 -8.40
N ALA A 222 33.83 5.12 -9.18
CA ALA A 222 34.41 5.24 -10.50
C ALA A 222 35.93 5.24 -10.42
N ASP A 223 36.52 5.97 -9.50
CA ASP A 223 37.97 6.06 -9.28
C ASP A 223 38.58 4.69 -8.88
N ASN A 224 37.78 3.85 -8.20
CA ASN A 224 38.15 2.48 -7.83
C ASN A 224 37.92 1.46 -8.98
N GLY A 225 37.60 1.92 -10.19
CA GLY A 225 37.46 1.09 -11.38
C GLY A 225 36.06 0.44 -11.55
N HIS A 226 35.05 0.84 -10.73
CA HIS A 226 33.67 0.39 -10.98
C HIS A 226 33.07 1.21 -12.12
N CYS A 227 32.78 0.53 -13.24
CA CYS A 227 32.34 1.20 -14.46
C CYS A 227 30.87 1.68 -14.43
N PHE A 228 30.06 1.25 -13.47
CA PHE A 228 28.66 1.69 -13.32
C PHE A 228 28.24 1.75 -11.86
N SER A 229 27.09 2.40 -11.60
CA SER A 229 26.43 2.36 -10.29
C SER A 229 24.92 2.36 -10.41
N ILE A 230 24.26 1.69 -9.45
CA ILE A 230 22.81 1.68 -9.28
C ILE A 230 22.43 2.45 -8.02
N VAL A 231 21.49 3.38 -8.13
CA VAL A 231 20.99 4.18 -7.01
C VAL A 231 19.49 4.01 -6.88
N ALA A 232 19.04 3.42 -5.77
CA ALA A 232 17.61 3.29 -5.46
C ALA A 232 17.14 4.53 -4.68
N VAL A 233 16.08 5.19 -5.14
CA VAL A 233 15.58 6.44 -4.56
C VAL A 233 14.10 6.31 -4.26
N ALA A 234 13.72 6.54 -3.00
CA ALA A 234 12.30 6.61 -2.65
C ALA A 234 11.66 7.89 -3.20
N GLU A 235 10.44 7.80 -3.76
CA GLU A 235 9.69 8.97 -4.26
C GLU A 235 9.52 10.08 -3.21
N GLY A 236 9.50 9.69 -1.94
CA GLY A 236 9.38 10.60 -0.79
C GLY A 236 10.70 11.18 -0.29
N ALA A 237 11.85 10.87 -0.89
CA ALA A 237 13.16 11.37 -0.47
C ALA A 237 13.26 12.90 -0.53
N TYR A 238 14.04 13.48 0.37
CA TYR A 238 14.30 14.92 0.43
C TYR A 238 15.70 15.22 0.99
N SER A 239 16.26 16.37 0.62
CA SER A 239 17.60 16.78 1.04
C SER A 239 17.63 17.28 2.49
N LYS A 240 18.84 17.42 3.03
CA LYS A 240 19.06 18.06 4.35
C LYS A 240 18.59 19.53 4.37
N GLU A 241 18.68 20.22 3.25
CA GLU A 241 18.18 21.59 3.10
C GLU A 241 16.68 21.62 3.16
N GLU A 242 16.02 20.73 2.42
CA GLU A 242 14.56 20.57 2.42
C GLU A 242 14.03 20.10 3.79
N ALA A 243 14.84 19.39 4.58
CA ALA A 243 14.48 18.98 5.94
C ALA A 243 14.27 20.15 6.90
N LYS A 244 14.89 21.30 6.63
CA LYS A 244 14.72 22.54 7.43
C LYS A 244 13.38 23.20 7.20
N LEU A 245 12.67 22.86 6.11
CA LEU A 245 11.38 23.43 5.74
C LEU A 245 10.22 22.62 6.34
N LYS A 246 9.14 23.32 6.68
CA LYS A 246 7.88 22.63 6.99
C LYS A 246 7.37 21.91 5.74
N LYS A 247 6.68 20.79 5.96
CA LYS A 247 6.18 19.94 4.87
C LYS A 247 5.39 20.70 3.78
N LYS A 248 4.56 21.67 4.19
CA LYS A 248 3.77 22.48 3.23
C LYS A 248 4.66 23.40 2.41
N GLU A 249 5.67 24.00 3.02
CA GLU A 249 6.65 24.89 2.38
C GLU A 249 7.48 24.12 1.36
N ARG A 250 8.00 22.94 1.74
CA ARG A 250 8.72 22.05 0.83
C ARG A 250 7.87 21.64 -0.38
N ALA A 251 6.61 21.24 -0.13
CA ALA A 251 5.71 20.86 -1.23
C ALA A 251 5.45 22.03 -2.17
N LYS A 252 5.28 23.26 -1.64
CA LYS A 252 5.09 24.47 -2.43
C LYS A 252 6.36 24.79 -3.24
N GLN A 253 7.54 24.78 -2.62
CA GLN A 253 8.81 25.04 -3.28
C GLN A 253 9.07 24.07 -4.43
N ARG A 254 8.79 22.77 -4.24
CA ARG A 254 8.91 21.76 -5.31
C ARG A 254 7.92 22.02 -6.45
N LEU A 255 6.67 22.36 -6.12
CA LEU A 255 5.65 22.69 -7.13
C LEU A 255 6.05 23.91 -7.96
N ASP A 256 6.49 24.98 -7.29
CA ASP A 256 6.91 26.23 -7.93
C ASP A 256 8.16 26.01 -8.82
N ALA A 257 9.02 25.06 -8.46
CA ALA A 257 10.19 24.65 -9.24
C ALA A 257 9.91 23.56 -10.29
N GLY A 258 8.67 23.08 -10.42
CA GLY A 258 8.29 22.00 -11.35
C GLY A 258 8.90 20.63 -10.98
N ILE A 259 9.32 20.44 -9.72
CA ILE A 259 9.93 19.21 -9.23
C ILE A 259 8.84 18.30 -8.67
N THR A 260 8.58 17.18 -9.33
CA THR A 260 7.63 16.18 -8.85
C THR A 260 8.24 15.29 -7.76
N THR A 261 9.49 14.83 -7.97
CA THR A 261 10.25 14.02 -7.00
C THR A 261 11.71 14.48 -6.96
N ALA A 262 12.46 14.04 -5.96
CA ALA A 262 13.89 14.39 -5.83
C ALA A 262 14.78 13.68 -6.87
N THR A 263 14.35 12.57 -7.45
CA THR A 263 15.20 11.67 -8.23
C THR A 263 15.85 12.34 -9.44
N ASN A 264 15.06 13.08 -10.24
CA ASN A 264 15.61 13.80 -11.40
C ASN A 264 16.57 14.91 -11.00
N THR A 265 16.32 15.60 -9.88
CA THR A 265 17.20 16.62 -9.33
C THR A 265 18.53 16.02 -8.89
N ILE A 266 18.49 14.90 -8.16
CA ILE A 266 19.68 14.15 -7.73
C ILE A 266 20.46 13.67 -8.95
N ALA A 267 19.80 13.09 -9.95
CA ALA A 267 20.44 12.61 -11.17
C ALA A 267 21.19 13.72 -11.90
N SER A 268 20.56 14.87 -12.08
CA SER A 268 21.17 16.04 -12.72
C SER A 268 22.39 16.56 -11.94
N GLN A 269 22.31 16.58 -10.60
CA GLN A 269 23.41 17.03 -9.75
C GLN A 269 24.58 16.04 -9.77
N ILE A 270 24.32 14.73 -9.72
CA ILE A 270 25.36 13.69 -9.85
C ILE A 270 26.08 13.85 -11.19
N GLN A 271 25.34 13.89 -12.30
CA GLN A 271 25.92 14.01 -13.62
C GLN A 271 26.76 15.28 -13.77
N LYS A 272 26.28 16.42 -13.26
CA LYS A 272 27.01 17.70 -13.30
C LYS A 272 28.30 17.65 -12.49
N THR A 273 28.30 16.99 -11.33
CA THR A 273 29.44 16.97 -10.41
C THR A 273 30.49 15.94 -10.82
N THR A 274 30.06 14.75 -11.25
CA THR A 274 30.97 13.63 -11.56
C THR A 274 31.31 13.51 -13.04
N GLY A 275 30.57 14.17 -13.93
CA GLY A 275 30.70 13.99 -15.38
C GLY A 275 30.19 12.66 -15.90
N ILE A 276 29.72 11.74 -15.02
CA ILE A 276 29.24 10.42 -15.40
C ILE A 276 27.80 10.53 -15.87
N GLU A 277 27.51 9.95 -17.03
CA GLU A 277 26.15 9.93 -17.58
C GLU A 277 25.18 9.24 -16.61
N THR A 278 24.13 9.95 -16.20
CA THR A 278 23.14 9.47 -15.24
C THR A 278 21.76 9.44 -15.87
N ARG A 279 21.04 8.34 -15.71
CA ARG A 279 19.66 8.15 -16.22
C ARG A 279 18.73 7.71 -15.10
N VAL A 280 17.45 8.02 -15.23
CA VAL A 280 16.40 7.69 -14.27
C VAL A 280 15.39 6.72 -14.89
N CYS A 281 15.07 5.67 -14.14
CA CYS A 281 13.98 4.75 -14.41
C CYS A 281 12.89 4.96 -13.35
N VAL A 282 11.63 5.12 -13.78
CA VAL A 282 10.48 5.30 -12.89
C VAL A 282 9.45 4.20 -13.19
N PRO A 283 9.49 3.03 -12.53
CA PRO A 283 8.50 1.98 -12.73
C PRO A 283 7.08 2.39 -12.31
N GLY A 284 6.96 3.30 -11.33
CA GLY A 284 5.68 3.88 -10.95
C GLY A 284 4.64 2.83 -10.56
N HIS A 285 3.45 2.91 -11.17
CA HIS A 285 2.32 2.02 -10.85
C HIS A 285 2.54 0.55 -11.23
N MET A 286 3.59 0.19 -11.95
CA MET A 286 3.94 -1.22 -12.16
C MET A 286 4.16 -1.95 -10.82
N LEU A 287 4.66 -1.24 -9.79
CA LEU A 287 4.85 -1.77 -8.44
C LEU A 287 3.54 -2.17 -7.73
N ARG A 288 2.39 -1.77 -8.25
CA ARG A 288 1.05 -2.10 -7.71
C ARG A 288 0.35 -3.20 -8.49
N GLY A 289 0.88 -3.57 -9.66
CA GLY A 289 0.22 -4.45 -10.60
C GLY A 289 0.62 -5.92 -10.46
N GLY A 290 0.00 -6.73 -11.29
CA GLY A 290 0.35 -8.13 -11.45
C GLY A 290 -0.23 -9.07 -10.39
N SER A 291 0.15 -10.34 -10.52
CA SER A 291 -0.25 -11.41 -9.61
C SER A 291 0.50 -11.32 -8.28
N PRO A 292 -0.14 -11.54 -7.13
CA PRO A 292 0.56 -11.55 -5.86
C PRO A 292 1.60 -12.67 -5.81
N SER A 293 2.75 -12.38 -5.19
CA SER A 293 3.80 -13.36 -4.90
C SER A 293 3.28 -14.48 -3.98
N ALA A 294 3.99 -15.59 -3.92
CA ALA A 294 3.62 -16.70 -3.01
C ALA A 294 3.53 -16.22 -1.56
N TYR A 295 4.44 -15.33 -1.13
CA TYR A 295 4.41 -14.77 0.22
C TYR A 295 3.12 -13.98 0.47
N ASP A 296 2.77 -13.06 -0.42
CA ASP A 296 1.57 -12.24 -0.26
C ASP A 296 0.27 -13.04 -0.37
N ARG A 297 0.22 -14.10 -1.19
CA ARG A 297 -0.93 -15.03 -1.22
C ARG A 297 -1.14 -15.70 0.13
N ILE A 298 -0.06 -16.19 0.76
CA ILE A 298 -0.11 -16.85 2.06
C ILE A 298 -0.50 -15.83 3.14
N LEU A 299 0.16 -14.67 3.19
CA LEU A 299 -0.11 -13.61 4.15
C LEU A 299 -1.55 -13.11 4.06
N ALA A 300 -2.00 -12.77 2.85
CA ALA A 300 -3.36 -12.30 2.58
C ALA A 300 -4.42 -13.33 2.98
N THR A 301 -4.20 -14.63 2.66
CA THR A 301 -5.08 -15.72 3.09
C THR A 301 -5.12 -15.84 4.61
N ARG A 302 -3.98 -15.81 5.30
CA ARG A 302 -3.90 -15.87 6.76
C ARG A 302 -4.61 -14.70 7.43
N PHE A 303 -4.48 -13.48 6.88
CA PHE A 303 -5.21 -12.30 7.36
C PHE A 303 -6.72 -12.49 7.19
N GLY A 304 -7.16 -12.99 6.04
CA GLY A 304 -8.57 -13.32 5.78
C GLY A 304 -9.13 -14.36 6.75
N VAL A 305 -8.40 -15.45 6.98
CA VAL A 305 -8.77 -16.48 7.96
C VAL A 305 -8.89 -15.89 9.37
N ARG A 306 -7.93 -15.04 9.77
CA ARG A 306 -8.00 -14.41 11.10
C ARG A 306 -9.20 -13.48 11.24
N ALA A 307 -9.54 -12.73 10.21
CA ALA A 307 -10.75 -11.91 10.19
C ALA A 307 -12.02 -12.77 10.35
N ALA A 308 -12.09 -13.90 9.65
CA ALA A 308 -13.23 -14.84 9.79
C ALA A 308 -13.36 -15.41 11.22
N GLN A 309 -12.24 -15.73 11.87
CA GLN A 309 -12.22 -16.17 13.28
C GLN A 309 -12.73 -15.08 14.23
N LEU A 310 -12.37 -13.81 13.97
CA LEU A 310 -12.85 -12.68 14.77
C LEU A 310 -14.36 -12.47 14.58
N ILE A 311 -14.86 -12.62 13.36
CA ILE A 311 -16.29 -12.54 13.03
C ILE A 311 -17.06 -13.66 13.74
N ALA A 312 -16.58 -14.91 13.68
CA ALA A 312 -17.22 -16.05 14.35
C ALA A 312 -17.24 -15.90 15.88
N ALA A 313 -16.29 -15.17 16.45
CA ALA A 313 -16.20 -14.88 17.87
C ALA A 313 -16.86 -13.53 18.28
N ASP A 314 -17.56 -12.86 17.37
CA ASP A 314 -18.18 -11.53 17.55
C ASP A 314 -17.21 -10.47 18.12
N LYS A 315 -15.93 -10.48 17.66
CA LYS A 315 -14.88 -9.55 18.07
C LYS A 315 -14.63 -8.52 16.99
N TYR A 316 -15.08 -7.31 17.23
CA TYR A 316 -15.02 -6.17 16.31
C TYR A 316 -14.23 -5.00 16.90
N GLY A 317 -14.09 -3.89 16.14
CA GLY A 317 -13.36 -2.70 16.56
C GLY A 317 -11.85 -2.92 16.62
N VAL A 318 -11.31 -3.81 15.78
CA VAL A 318 -9.90 -4.20 15.76
C VAL A 318 -9.37 -4.30 14.34
N SER A 319 -8.06 -4.24 14.19
CA SER A 319 -7.36 -4.62 12.94
C SER A 319 -6.65 -5.95 13.10
N VAL A 320 -6.65 -6.74 12.04
CA VAL A 320 -5.75 -7.91 11.95
C VAL A 320 -4.33 -7.39 11.79
N ALA A 321 -3.38 -8.00 12.47
CA ALA A 321 -1.97 -7.62 12.40
C ALA A 321 -1.06 -8.83 12.48
N MET A 322 0.13 -8.72 11.90
CA MET A 322 1.22 -9.66 12.11
C MET A 322 2.28 -9.04 13.02
N ILE A 323 2.62 -9.72 14.10
CA ILE A 323 3.64 -9.30 15.05
C ILE A 323 4.52 -10.53 15.35
N LYS A 324 5.84 -10.41 15.11
CA LYS A 324 6.82 -11.50 15.32
C LYS A 324 6.36 -12.82 14.64
N ALA A 325 5.99 -12.74 13.36
CA ALA A 325 5.49 -13.85 12.54
C ALA A 325 4.17 -14.50 13.02
N LYS A 326 3.53 -13.97 14.07
CA LYS A 326 2.22 -14.42 14.55
C LYS A 326 1.14 -13.45 14.10
N ILE A 327 0.03 -13.99 13.56
CA ILE A 327 -1.14 -13.16 13.22
C ILE A 327 -2.06 -13.07 14.43
N GLY A 328 -2.28 -11.86 14.86
CA GLY A 328 -3.12 -11.50 15.99
C GLY A 328 -4.10 -10.38 15.63
N ARG A 329 -4.34 -9.50 16.60
CA ARG A 329 -5.11 -8.27 16.46
C ARG A 329 -4.28 -7.11 17.04
N ALA A 330 -4.38 -5.95 16.40
CA ALA A 330 -3.96 -4.69 16.98
C ALA A 330 -5.22 -3.85 17.30
N HIS A 331 -5.15 -3.06 18.35
CA HIS A 331 -6.14 -2.02 18.57
C HIS A 331 -5.86 -0.88 17.58
N VAL A 332 -6.89 -0.44 16.90
CA VAL A 332 -6.83 0.68 15.94
C VAL A 332 -6.87 2.01 16.70
#